data_0d62276f944599f2d9b053785727c046
#
_entry.id   0d62276f944599f2d9b053785727c046
#
_cell.length_a   1.000
_cell.length_b   1.000
_cell.length_c   1.000
_cell.angle_alpha   90.00
_cell.angle_beta   90.00
_cell.angle_gamma   90.00
#
_symmetry.space_group_name_H-M   'P 1'
#
loop_
_entity.id
_entity.type
_entity.pdbx_description
1 polymer ?
#
loop_
_entity_poly.entity_id
_entity_poly.type
_entity_poly.pdbx_seq_one_letter_code
_entity_poly.pdbx_strand_id
1 'polypeptide(L)'
;MAEIIDEHIDGLLKATSRSFHLTLTSLPNSVRDQVGLLYLLARLADTIADSKTEDVEALIEALDGYQNHLLNEEKIDLSNIAQLQEDTDEKRLLENLESVVNAYRNMEAKDSLLMQRCLNVIISGQRLDLVRFGALGSELTCLENDAELDDYAYRVAGSVGEFWTAITLQNELSGDIQDTQNFDSLGIRFGKALQMTNILRDIPADLALGRCYIPSDRLLEIGLNHQDLNNPDSIDVFRPLYLSLIHISEPTRLRRISYAVFCL
;
A
#
# COMPACT_ATOMS: atom_id res chain seq x y z
N MET A 1 -5.05 -26.51 15.72
CA MET A 1 -4.21 -25.29 15.73
C MET A 1 -5.12 -24.17 16.21
N ALA A 2 -4.66 -23.26 17.05
CA ALA A 2 -5.44 -22.06 17.37
C ALA A 2 -5.65 -21.28 16.09
N GLU A 3 -6.82 -20.66 15.93
CA GLU A 3 -7.16 -19.78 14.83
C GLU A 3 -6.23 -18.55 14.94
N ILE A 4 -5.49 -18.22 13.88
CA ILE A 4 -4.51 -17.13 13.90
C ILE A 4 -5.23 -15.78 13.89
N ILE A 5 -6.26 -15.67 13.04
CA ILE A 5 -7.19 -14.55 13.03
C ILE A 5 -8.40 -14.96 13.88
N ASP A 6 -8.40 -14.55 15.14
CA ASP A 6 -9.55 -14.71 16.03
C ASP A 6 -10.65 -13.69 15.73
N GLU A 7 -11.79 -13.79 16.43
CA GLU A 7 -12.94 -12.88 16.25
C GLU A 7 -12.56 -11.41 16.50
N HIS A 8 -11.59 -11.14 17.39
CA HIS A 8 -11.13 -9.79 17.68
C HIS A 8 -10.34 -9.20 16.49
N ILE A 9 -9.38 -9.97 15.95
CA ILE A 9 -8.58 -9.56 14.77
C ILE A 9 -9.47 -9.44 13.53
N ASP A 10 -10.41 -10.38 13.33
CA ASP A 10 -11.39 -10.26 12.22
C ASP A 10 -12.26 -9.01 12.36
N GLY A 11 -12.63 -8.64 13.59
CA GLY A 11 -13.34 -7.39 13.87
C GLY A 11 -12.53 -6.14 13.48
N LEU A 12 -11.21 -6.10 13.74
CA LEU A 12 -10.32 -5.02 13.29
C LEU A 12 -10.20 -5.01 11.77
N LEU A 13 -10.01 -6.18 11.16
CA LEU A 13 -9.91 -6.34 9.72
C LEU A 13 -11.16 -5.86 9.00
N LYS A 14 -12.35 -6.22 9.49
CA LYS A 14 -13.63 -5.79 8.93
C LYS A 14 -13.83 -4.27 9.05
N ALA A 15 -13.47 -3.68 10.18
CA ALA A 15 -13.63 -2.25 10.42
C ALA A 15 -12.73 -1.42 9.48
N THR A 16 -11.46 -1.79 9.33
CA THR A 16 -10.48 -1.02 8.56
C THR A 16 -10.49 -1.32 7.06
N SER A 17 -10.88 -2.53 6.63
CA SER A 17 -10.77 -2.96 5.23
C SER A 17 -12.04 -2.76 4.39
N ARG A 18 -13.17 -2.43 5.03
CA ARG A 18 -14.44 -2.14 4.35
C ARG A 18 -14.80 -3.22 3.28
N SER A 19 -14.78 -2.84 1.99
CA SER A 19 -15.10 -3.76 0.88
C SER A 19 -14.08 -4.89 0.70
N PHE A 20 -12.81 -4.67 1.08
CA PHE A 20 -11.76 -5.68 0.98
C PHE A 20 -12.01 -6.89 1.89
N HIS A 21 -12.70 -6.71 3.02
CA HIS A 21 -13.11 -7.81 3.88
C HIS A 21 -13.95 -8.87 3.14
N LEU A 22 -14.86 -8.43 2.26
CA LEU A 22 -15.65 -9.38 1.43
C LEU A 22 -14.75 -10.21 0.51
N THR A 23 -13.69 -9.61 0.01
CA THR A 23 -12.68 -10.32 -0.80
C THR A 23 -11.96 -11.37 0.03
N LEU A 24 -11.49 -10.98 1.22
CA LEU A 24 -10.79 -11.88 2.14
C LEU A 24 -11.64 -13.10 2.49
N THR A 25 -12.93 -12.91 2.76
CA THR A 25 -13.83 -14.03 3.08
C THR A 25 -14.02 -15.02 1.92
N SER A 26 -13.71 -14.62 0.69
CA SER A 26 -13.79 -15.46 -0.51
C SER A 26 -12.49 -16.21 -0.81
N LEU A 27 -11.39 -15.90 -0.09
CA LEU A 27 -10.11 -16.57 -0.28
C LEU A 27 -10.11 -17.97 0.35
N PRO A 28 -9.31 -18.89 -0.20
CA PRO A 28 -9.00 -20.16 0.47
C PRO A 28 -8.41 -19.91 1.87
N ASN A 29 -8.75 -20.77 2.82
CA ASN A 29 -8.27 -20.65 4.20
C ASN A 29 -6.74 -20.68 4.32
N SER A 30 -6.07 -21.35 3.39
CA SER A 30 -4.60 -21.50 3.32
C SER A 30 -3.84 -20.20 3.07
N VAL A 31 -4.50 -19.15 2.56
CA VAL A 31 -3.88 -17.84 2.27
C VAL A 31 -4.63 -16.66 2.90
N ARG A 32 -5.86 -16.88 3.40
CA ARG A 32 -6.71 -15.83 3.95
C ARG A 32 -6.07 -15.12 5.14
N ASP A 33 -5.57 -15.88 6.10
CA ASP A 33 -5.01 -15.35 7.33
C ASP A 33 -3.74 -14.53 7.03
N GLN A 34 -2.89 -15.03 6.14
CA GLN A 34 -1.66 -14.34 5.74
C GLN A 34 -1.94 -13.00 5.07
N VAL A 35 -2.91 -13.00 4.13
CA VAL A 35 -3.30 -11.79 3.40
C VAL A 35 -4.00 -10.79 4.33
N GLY A 36 -4.93 -11.26 5.15
CA GLY A 36 -5.66 -10.39 6.09
C GLY A 36 -4.73 -9.76 7.12
N LEU A 37 -3.79 -10.53 7.65
CA LEU A 37 -2.85 -10.04 8.65
C LEU A 37 -1.82 -9.08 8.05
N LEU A 38 -1.31 -9.37 6.83
CA LEU A 38 -0.44 -8.42 6.12
C LEU A 38 -1.17 -7.10 5.85
N TYR A 39 -2.46 -7.16 5.48
CA TYR A 39 -3.27 -5.95 5.29
C TYR A 39 -3.31 -5.11 6.58
N LEU A 40 -3.58 -5.72 7.75
CA LEU A 40 -3.61 -4.98 9.02
C LEU A 40 -2.26 -4.36 9.36
N LEU A 41 -1.16 -5.11 9.15
CA LEU A 41 0.19 -4.61 9.38
C LEU A 41 0.55 -3.45 8.43
N ALA A 42 0.18 -3.54 7.17
CA ALA A 42 0.37 -2.45 6.20
C ALA A 42 -0.50 -1.24 6.56
N ARG A 43 -1.76 -1.46 6.98
CA ARG A 43 -2.65 -0.37 7.42
C ARG A 43 -2.11 0.36 8.65
N LEU A 44 -1.47 -0.34 9.59
CA LEU A 44 -0.76 0.29 10.71
C LEU A 44 0.34 1.24 10.23
N ALA A 45 1.16 0.80 9.26
CA ALA A 45 2.20 1.65 8.69
C ALA A 45 1.61 2.88 7.97
N ASP A 46 0.55 2.70 7.17
CA ASP A 46 -0.16 3.80 6.50
C ASP A 46 -0.72 4.80 7.51
N THR A 47 -1.41 4.32 8.55
CA THR A 47 -2.00 5.16 9.60
C THR A 47 -0.93 5.96 10.35
N ILE A 48 0.26 5.38 10.59
CA ILE A 48 1.38 6.12 11.18
C ILE A 48 1.85 7.22 10.22
N ALA A 49 2.10 6.88 8.96
CA ALA A 49 2.62 7.81 7.96
C ALA A 49 1.65 8.96 7.62
N ASP A 50 0.35 8.69 7.63
CA ASP A 50 -0.69 9.67 7.29
C ASP A 50 -1.25 10.43 8.51
N SER A 51 -0.60 10.29 9.67
CA SER A 51 -1.01 11.02 10.88
C SER A 51 -0.85 12.53 10.71
N LYS A 52 -1.85 13.29 11.17
CA LYS A 52 -1.90 14.74 11.04
C LYS A 52 -0.95 15.44 12.02
N THR A 53 0.31 15.54 11.64
CA THR A 53 1.34 16.32 12.35
C THR A 53 2.26 16.98 11.33
N GLU A 54 2.83 18.14 11.68
CA GLU A 54 3.85 18.81 10.86
C GLU A 54 5.27 18.23 11.09
N ASP A 55 5.42 17.37 12.10
CA ASP A 55 6.71 16.77 12.46
C ASP A 55 6.97 15.48 11.68
N VAL A 56 7.60 15.61 10.53
CA VAL A 56 7.97 14.49 9.63
C VAL A 56 8.98 13.56 10.30
N GLU A 57 9.91 14.10 11.11
CA GLU A 57 10.93 13.30 11.79
C GLU A 57 10.27 12.38 12.81
N ALA A 58 9.29 12.88 13.56
CA ALA A 58 8.52 12.05 14.51
C ALA A 58 7.75 10.92 13.81
N LEU A 59 7.19 11.15 12.60
CA LEU A 59 6.52 10.10 11.82
C LEU A 59 7.52 9.04 11.33
N ILE A 60 8.69 9.46 10.86
CA ILE A 60 9.76 8.55 10.44
C ILE A 60 10.26 7.71 11.63
N GLU A 61 10.49 8.34 12.79
CA GLU A 61 10.87 7.63 14.00
C GLU A 61 9.79 6.62 14.45
N ALA A 62 8.52 6.99 14.34
CA ALA A 62 7.41 6.09 14.66
C ALA A 62 7.35 4.88 13.71
N LEU A 63 7.58 5.09 12.39
CA LEU A 63 7.67 4.00 11.40
C LEU A 63 8.87 3.08 11.67
N ASP A 64 10.05 3.66 11.98
CA ASP A 64 11.25 2.90 12.31
C ASP A 64 11.05 2.11 13.61
N GLY A 65 10.42 2.71 14.62
CA GLY A 65 10.04 2.06 15.88
C GLY A 65 9.04 0.92 15.65
N TYR A 66 8.04 1.12 14.80
CA TYR A 66 7.09 0.07 14.41
C TYR A 66 7.79 -1.10 13.73
N GLN A 67 8.68 -0.84 12.78
CA GLN A 67 9.46 -1.88 12.12
C GLN A 67 10.34 -2.65 13.10
N ASN A 68 11.03 -1.96 14.02
CA ASN A 68 11.86 -2.59 15.06
C ASN A 68 11.01 -3.43 16.03
N HIS A 69 9.82 -2.96 16.41
CA HIS A 69 8.90 -3.73 17.22
C HIS A 69 8.48 -5.05 16.57
N LEU A 70 8.21 -5.02 15.26
CA LEU A 70 7.88 -6.22 14.49
C LEU A 70 9.03 -7.22 14.40
N LEU A 71 10.26 -6.72 14.21
CA LEU A 71 11.44 -7.56 13.92
C LEU A 71 12.18 -8.00 15.19
N ASN A 72 12.32 -7.12 16.17
CA ASN A 72 13.24 -7.25 17.31
C ASN A 72 12.51 -7.28 18.66
N GLU A 73 11.17 -7.25 18.66
CA GLU A 73 10.35 -7.18 19.88
C GLU A 73 10.66 -5.95 20.77
N GLU A 74 11.24 -4.91 20.18
CA GLU A 74 11.46 -3.65 20.87
C GLU A 74 10.11 -3.01 21.21
N LYS A 75 9.93 -2.54 22.44
CA LYS A 75 8.68 -1.91 22.84
C LYS A 75 8.50 -0.58 22.13
N ILE A 76 7.31 -0.35 21.59
CA ILE A 76 6.90 0.91 20.98
C ILE A 76 5.68 1.48 21.69
N ASP A 77 5.61 2.80 21.81
CA ASP A 77 4.42 3.53 22.25
C ASP A 77 3.92 4.42 21.11
N LEU A 78 2.78 4.06 20.54
CA LEU A 78 2.09 4.82 19.49
C LEU A 78 0.87 5.59 20.02
N SER A 79 0.76 5.79 21.34
CA SER A 79 -0.39 6.47 21.96
C SER A 79 -0.56 7.90 21.44
N ASN A 80 0.53 8.63 21.20
CA ASN A 80 0.50 9.97 20.62
C ASN A 80 -0.04 9.94 19.18
N ILE A 81 0.42 8.99 18.38
CA ILE A 81 -0.07 8.79 17.00
C ILE A 81 -1.55 8.42 16.98
N ALA A 82 -1.99 7.53 17.89
CA ALA A 82 -3.38 7.14 18.02
C ALA A 82 -4.30 8.31 18.40
N GLN A 83 -3.81 9.26 19.20
CA GLN A 83 -4.58 10.47 19.55
C GLN A 83 -4.78 11.44 18.38
N LEU A 84 -3.90 11.41 17.38
CA LEU A 84 -4.00 12.24 16.18
C LEU A 84 -5.02 11.70 15.16
N GLN A 85 -5.47 10.44 15.32
CA GLN A 85 -6.40 9.82 14.37
C GLN A 85 -7.82 10.35 14.56
N GLU A 86 -8.41 10.85 13.47
CA GLU A 86 -9.82 11.25 13.40
C GLU A 86 -10.72 10.03 13.10
N ASP A 87 -10.21 9.06 12.32
CA ASP A 87 -10.91 7.81 12.03
C ASP A 87 -10.84 6.89 13.26
N THR A 88 -12.02 6.53 13.78
CA THR A 88 -12.14 5.71 15.00
C THR A 88 -11.66 4.27 14.79
N ASP A 89 -11.73 3.75 13.57
CA ASP A 89 -11.31 2.38 13.25
C ASP A 89 -9.80 2.30 13.13
N GLU A 90 -9.15 3.31 12.54
CA GLU A 90 -7.69 3.44 12.49
C GLU A 90 -7.09 3.67 13.87
N LYS A 91 -7.71 4.54 14.68
CA LYS A 91 -7.33 4.71 16.08
C LYS A 91 -7.40 3.40 16.85
N ARG A 92 -8.52 2.67 16.72
CA ARG A 92 -8.71 1.37 17.37
C ARG A 92 -7.65 0.35 16.91
N LEU A 93 -7.26 0.39 15.63
CA LEU A 93 -6.22 -0.50 15.10
C LEU A 93 -4.88 -0.21 15.78
N LEU A 94 -4.47 1.05 15.89
CA LEU A 94 -3.24 1.45 16.61
C LEU A 94 -3.26 1.03 18.09
N GLU A 95 -4.40 1.23 18.79
CA GLU A 95 -4.57 0.82 20.18
C GLU A 95 -4.48 -0.72 20.36
N ASN A 96 -4.70 -1.50 19.30
CA ASN A 96 -4.63 -2.96 19.29
C ASN A 96 -3.39 -3.51 18.55
N LEU A 97 -2.34 -2.70 18.38
CA LEU A 97 -1.09 -3.06 17.74
C LEU A 97 -0.55 -4.41 18.23
N GLU A 98 -0.46 -4.58 19.55
CA GLU A 98 0.09 -5.80 20.15
C GLU A 98 -0.69 -7.06 19.78
N SER A 99 -2.02 -6.97 19.66
CA SER A 99 -2.86 -8.11 19.25
C SER A 99 -2.51 -8.54 17.81
N VAL A 100 -2.38 -7.56 16.90
CA VAL A 100 -2.03 -7.80 15.49
C VAL A 100 -0.61 -8.37 15.37
N VAL A 101 0.35 -7.79 16.09
CA VAL A 101 1.74 -8.25 16.08
C VAL A 101 1.90 -9.65 16.68
N ASN A 102 1.15 -9.95 17.75
CA ASN A 102 1.16 -11.30 18.33
C ASN A 102 0.56 -12.34 17.37
N ALA A 103 -0.52 -12.00 16.64
CA ALA A 103 -1.05 -12.86 15.59
C ALA A 103 0.00 -13.13 14.50
N TYR A 104 0.73 -12.09 14.05
CA TYR A 104 1.82 -12.22 13.10
C TYR A 104 2.96 -13.11 13.62
N ARG A 105 3.38 -12.97 14.88
CA ARG A 105 4.43 -13.79 15.48
C ARG A 105 4.04 -15.27 15.63
N ASN A 106 2.74 -15.56 15.67
CA ASN A 106 2.22 -16.93 15.70
C ASN A 106 2.08 -17.57 14.31
N MET A 107 2.37 -16.84 13.24
CA MET A 107 2.37 -17.38 11.88
C MET A 107 3.49 -18.42 11.68
N GLU A 108 3.29 -19.35 10.73
CA GLU A 108 4.36 -20.24 10.31
C GLU A 108 5.56 -19.44 9.78
N ALA A 109 6.79 -19.83 10.14
CA ALA A 109 8.00 -19.10 9.78
C ALA A 109 8.16 -18.85 8.27
N LYS A 110 7.69 -19.80 7.41
CA LYS A 110 7.71 -19.63 5.95
C LYS A 110 6.79 -18.49 5.47
N ASP A 111 5.60 -18.35 6.10
CA ASP A 111 4.60 -17.35 5.74
C ASP A 111 5.00 -15.97 6.30
N SER A 112 5.43 -15.95 7.57
CA SER A 112 5.89 -14.70 8.20
C SER A 112 7.09 -14.07 7.48
N LEU A 113 7.98 -14.88 6.90
CA LEU A 113 9.11 -14.39 6.09
C LEU A 113 8.66 -13.68 4.82
N LEU A 114 7.65 -14.20 4.11
CA LEU A 114 7.08 -13.54 2.93
C LEU A 114 6.37 -12.23 3.31
N MET A 115 5.60 -12.26 4.40
CA MET A 115 4.92 -11.08 4.93
C MET A 115 5.94 -10.00 5.33
N GLN A 116 7.01 -10.37 6.04
CA GLN A 116 8.07 -9.47 6.46
C GLN A 116 8.74 -8.77 5.27
N ARG A 117 9.07 -9.53 4.22
CA ARG A 117 9.68 -8.96 3.00
C ARG A 117 8.78 -7.90 2.38
N CYS A 118 7.51 -8.21 2.18
CA CYS A 118 6.54 -7.28 1.63
C CYS A 118 6.38 -6.04 2.52
N LEU A 119 6.16 -6.23 3.81
CA LEU A 119 5.94 -5.14 4.76
C LEU A 119 7.14 -4.21 4.87
N ASN A 120 8.38 -4.73 4.84
CA ASN A 120 9.59 -3.91 4.83
C ASN A 120 9.65 -3.00 3.59
N VAL A 121 9.21 -3.50 2.43
CA VAL A 121 9.13 -2.69 1.20
C VAL A 121 8.06 -1.62 1.34
N ILE A 122 6.87 -1.96 1.85
CA ILE A 122 5.77 -0.99 2.07
C ILE A 122 6.23 0.11 3.03
N ILE A 123 6.78 -0.23 4.21
CA ILE A 123 7.27 0.76 5.18
C ILE A 123 8.35 1.66 4.56
N SER A 124 9.25 1.09 3.75
CA SER A 124 10.25 1.89 3.02
C SER A 124 9.62 2.87 2.02
N GLY A 125 8.47 2.50 1.45
CA GLY A 125 7.66 3.37 0.57
C GLY A 125 7.04 4.52 1.35
N GLN A 126 6.40 4.25 2.48
CA GLN A 126 5.81 5.26 3.36
C GLN A 126 6.86 6.26 3.86
N ARG A 127 8.02 5.75 4.28
CA ARG A 127 9.14 6.60 4.68
C ARG A 127 9.62 7.50 3.54
N LEU A 128 9.73 6.95 2.33
CA LEU A 128 10.18 7.70 1.17
C LEU A 128 9.19 8.80 0.80
N ASP A 129 7.89 8.55 0.93
CA ASP A 129 6.84 9.54 0.71
C ASP A 129 6.90 10.69 1.72
N LEU A 130 7.15 10.37 3.00
CA LEU A 130 7.37 11.41 4.02
C LEU A 130 8.59 12.27 3.71
N VAL A 131 9.68 11.67 3.21
CA VAL A 131 10.89 12.42 2.81
C VAL A 131 10.65 13.28 1.58
N ARG A 132 9.85 12.78 0.60
CA ARG A 132 9.59 13.47 -0.67
C ARG A 132 8.57 14.59 -0.54
N PHE A 133 7.47 14.32 0.12
CA PHE A 133 6.31 15.20 0.17
C PHE A 133 6.16 15.95 1.49
N GLY A 134 6.89 15.54 2.52
CA GLY A 134 6.72 16.09 3.85
C GLY A 134 5.45 15.58 4.55
N ALA A 135 5.06 16.28 5.62
CA ALA A 135 3.81 16.03 6.31
C ALA A 135 2.60 16.44 5.47
N LEU A 136 1.42 15.90 5.80
CA LEU A 136 0.18 16.27 5.13
C LEU A 136 -0.07 17.78 5.19
N GLY A 137 -0.38 18.38 4.04
CA GLY A 137 -0.62 19.82 3.92
C GLY A 137 0.64 20.67 3.73
N SER A 138 1.81 20.06 3.52
CA SER A 138 3.04 20.72 3.10
C SER A 138 2.89 21.38 1.72
N GLU A 139 3.91 22.15 1.30
CA GLU A 139 3.96 22.72 -0.05
C GLU A 139 3.85 21.60 -1.09
N LEU A 140 3.05 21.84 -2.14
CA LEU A 140 2.81 20.87 -3.20
C LEU A 140 4.12 20.48 -3.89
N THR A 141 4.46 19.22 -3.76
CA THR A 141 5.67 18.60 -4.33
C THR A 141 5.29 17.49 -5.32
N CYS A 142 6.13 17.26 -6.31
CA CYS A 142 5.88 16.37 -7.42
C CYS A 142 6.99 15.31 -7.52
N LEU A 143 6.68 14.11 -8.00
CA LEU A 143 7.71 13.17 -8.44
C LEU A 143 8.49 13.76 -9.63
N GLU A 144 9.79 13.47 -9.71
CA GLU A 144 10.65 14.06 -10.73
C GLU A 144 10.45 13.39 -12.10
N ASN A 145 10.39 12.07 -12.15
CA ASN A 145 10.43 11.27 -13.38
C ASN A 145 9.69 9.92 -13.27
N ASP A 146 9.60 9.22 -14.41
CA ASP A 146 8.95 7.90 -14.49
C ASP A 146 9.61 6.84 -13.60
N ALA A 147 10.91 6.93 -13.34
CA ALA A 147 11.61 5.96 -12.49
C ALA A 147 11.17 6.09 -11.02
N GLU A 148 10.93 7.31 -10.54
CA GLU A 148 10.37 7.55 -9.21
C GLU A 148 8.92 7.06 -9.09
N LEU A 149 8.12 7.27 -10.13
CA LEU A 149 6.76 6.76 -10.19
C LEU A 149 6.72 5.23 -10.19
N ASP A 150 7.62 4.59 -10.95
CA ASP A 150 7.73 3.13 -11.00
C ASP A 150 8.19 2.54 -9.66
N ASP A 151 9.19 3.16 -9.01
CA ASP A 151 9.67 2.78 -7.68
C ASP A 151 8.57 2.93 -6.62
N TYR A 152 7.84 4.05 -6.63
CA TYR A 152 6.69 4.26 -5.74
C TYR A 152 5.62 3.19 -5.95
N ALA A 153 5.18 2.98 -7.19
CA ALA A 153 4.15 1.99 -7.50
C ALA A 153 4.58 0.57 -7.12
N TYR A 154 5.89 0.25 -7.23
CA TYR A 154 6.43 -1.01 -6.76
C TYR A 154 6.34 -1.14 -5.24
N ARG A 155 6.81 -0.13 -4.49
CA ARG A 155 6.87 -0.20 -3.02
C ARG A 155 5.50 -0.35 -2.39
N VAL A 156 4.52 0.40 -2.86
CA VAL A 156 3.19 0.41 -2.22
C VAL A 156 2.24 -0.67 -2.73
N ALA A 157 2.45 -1.22 -3.93
CA ALA A 157 1.52 -2.20 -4.49
C ALA A 157 2.18 -3.33 -5.31
N GLY A 158 3.28 -3.06 -6.04
CA GLY A 158 4.00 -4.11 -6.76
C GLY A 158 4.53 -5.19 -5.82
N SER A 159 5.08 -4.80 -4.67
CA SER A 159 5.54 -5.70 -3.61
C SER A 159 4.40 -6.56 -3.03
N VAL A 160 3.18 -6.01 -2.96
CA VAL A 160 1.98 -6.76 -2.56
C VAL A 160 1.63 -7.80 -3.62
N GLY A 161 1.72 -7.45 -4.91
CA GLY A 161 1.51 -8.40 -6.01
C GLY A 161 2.53 -9.54 -6.00
N GLU A 162 3.81 -9.24 -5.69
CA GLU A 162 4.85 -10.24 -5.47
C GLU A 162 4.51 -11.17 -4.29
N PHE A 163 4.12 -10.60 -3.16
CA PHE A 163 3.68 -11.36 -1.99
C PHE A 163 2.49 -12.28 -2.31
N TRP A 164 1.46 -11.76 -2.98
CA TRP A 164 0.28 -12.55 -3.37
C TRP A 164 0.67 -13.77 -4.20
N THR A 165 1.55 -13.56 -5.17
CA THR A 165 2.06 -14.65 -6.01
C THR A 165 2.80 -15.68 -5.16
N ALA A 166 3.77 -15.23 -4.35
CA ALA A 166 4.59 -16.10 -3.53
C ALA A 166 3.75 -16.90 -2.51
N ILE A 167 2.83 -16.26 -1.79
CA ILE A 167 2.00 -16.93 -0.77
C ILE A 167 1.02 -17.95 -1.40
N THR A 168 0.49 -17.63 -2.59
CA THR A 168 -0.40 -18.53 -3.33
C THR A 168 0.38 -19.73 -3.87
N LEU A 169 1.55 -19.52 -4.46
CA LEU A 169 2.40 -20.59 -4.94
C LEU A 169 2.83 -21.53 -3.78
N GLN A 170 3.15 -20.96 -2.63
CA GLN A 170 3.61 -21.71 -1.47
C GLN A 170 2.51 -22.55 -0.81
N ASN A 171 1.27 -22.08 -0.76
CA ASN A 171 0.21 -22.69 0.03
C ASN A 171 -0.91 -23.35 -0.80
N GLU A 172 -1.13 -22.96 -2.05
CA GLU A 172 -2.21 -23.47 -2.90
C GLU A 172 -1.71 -24.31 -4.08
N LEU A 173 -0.55 -23.99 -4.62
CA LEU A 173 -0.06 -24.59 -5.86
C LEU A 173 1.17 -25.45 -5.60
N SER A 174 1.03 -26.49 -4.79
CA SER A 174 2.08 -27.48 -4.53
C SER A 174 2.25 -28.44 -5.71
N GLY A 175 2.67 -27.97 -6.86
CA GLY A 175 2.90 -28.75 -8.06
C GLY A 175 3.91 -28.09 -9.00
N ASP A 176 4.38 -28.83 -10.01
CA ASP A 176 5.38 -28.40 -10.99
C ASP A 176 4.97 -27.18 -11.82
N ILE A 177 4.99 -25.99 -11.20
CA ILE A 177 4.89 -24.72 -11.96
C ILE A 177 6.28 -24.44 -12.52
N GLN A 178 6.45 -24.69 -13.82
CA GLN A 178 7.74 -24.56 -14.50
C GLN A 178 8.23 -23.13 -14.70
N ASP A 179 7.38 -22.11 -14.45
CA ASP A 179 7.70 -20.69 -14.74
C ASP A 179 7.27 -19.75 -13.60
N THR A 180 7.83 -19.97 -12.41
CA THR A 180 7.55 -19.13 -11.23
C THR A 180 8.00 -17.67 -11.43
N GLN A 181 9.10 -17.43 -12.17
CA GLN A 181 9.60 -16.08 -12.43
C GLN A 181 8.63 -15.23 -13.25
N ASN A 182 7.91 -15.85 -14.18
CA ASN A 182 6.89 -15.17 -14.97
C ASN A 182 5.68 -14.77 -14.08
N PHE A 183 5.27 -15.64 -13.16
CA PHE A 183 4.19 -15.33 -12.21
C PHE A 183 4.57 -14.16 -11.29
N ASP A 184 5.79 -14.11 -10.75
CA ASP A 184 6.25 -13.00 -9.91
C ASP A 184 6.22 -11.67 -10.70
N SER A 185 6.74 -11.68 -11.92
CA SER A 185 6.73 -10.47 -12.76
C SER A 185 5.32 -9.99 -13.12
N LEU A 186 4.38 -10.93 -13.34
CA LEU A 186 2.98 -10.61 -13.59
C LEU A 186 2.28 -10.08 -12.33
N GLY A 187 2.56 -10.64 -11.15
CA GLY A 187 2.06 -10.17 -9.87
C GLY A 187 2.50 -8.74 -9.58
N ILE A 188 3.79 -8.45 -9.72
CA ILE A 188 4.36 -7.10 -9.57
C ILE A 188 3.69 -6.11 -10.53
N ARG A 189 3.59 -6.47 -11.82
CA ARG A 189 2.94 -5.60 -12.83
C ARG A 189 1.48 -5.34 -12.50
N PHE A 190 0.76 -6.34 -12.03
CA PHE A 190 -0.63 -6.20 -11.65
C PHE A 190 -0.78 -5.26 -10.44
N GLY A 191 0.04 -5.41 -9.40
CA GLY A 191 0.05 -4.49 -8.26
C GLY A 191 0.34 -3.05 -8.69
N LYS A 192 1.40 -2.83 -9.49
CA LYS A 192 1.71 -1.49 -10.04
C LYS A 192 0.56 -0.91 -10.85
N ALA A 193 -0.13 -1.71 -11.67
CA ALA A 193 -1.28 -1.26 -12.47
C ALA A 193 -2.45 -0.80 -11.60
N LEU A 194 -2.72 -1.50 -10.49
CA LEU A 194 -3.72 -1.07 -9.52
C LEU A 194 -3.35 0.26 -8.88
N GLN A 195 -2.08 0.44 -8.49
CA GLN A 195 -1.61 1.70 -7.92
C GLN A 195 -1.69 2.86 -8.91
N MET A 196 -1.34 2.62 -10.18
CA MET A 196 -1.52 3.63 -11.23
C MET A 196 -3.00 4.04 -11.37
N THR A 197 -3.93 3.09 -11.25
CA THR A 197 -5.36 3.40 -11.26
C THR A 197 -5.75 4.28 -10.07
N ASN A 198 -5.22 4.01 -8.87
CA ASN A 198 -5.45 4.83 -7.70
C ASN A 198 -4.87 6.24 -7.90
N ILE A 199 -3.61 6.36 -8.30
CA ILE A 199 -2.95 7.65 -8.58
C ILE A 199 -3.79 8.50 -9.55
N LEU A 200 -4.23 7.91 -10.66
CA LEU A 200 -4.99 8.64 -11.68
C LEU A 200 -6.40 9.04 -11.21
N ARG A 201 -7.04 8.20 -10.38
CA ARG A 201 -8.36 8.49 -9.79
C ARG A 201 -8.27 9.61 -8.75
N ASP A 202 -7.21 9.60 -7.94
CA ASP A 202 -7.13 10.37 -6.71
C ASP A 202 -6.32 11.67 -6.87
N ILE A 203 -5.90 12.04 -8.11
CA ILE A 203 -5.15 13.28 -8.41
C ILE A 203 -5.69 14.50 -7.63
N PRO A 204 -7.00 14.83 -7.65
CA PRO A 204 -7.47 16.00 -6.93
C PRO A 204 -7.31 15.92 -5.41
N ALA A 205 -7.48 14.74 -4.84
CA ALA A 205 -7.32 14.50 -3.41
C ALA A 205 -5.84 14.58 -3.00
N ASP A 206 -4.95 13.98 -3.77
CA ASP A 206 -3.50 13.99 -3.53
C ASP A 206 -2.94 15.41 -3.63
N LEU A 207 -3.34 16.18 -4.64
CA LEU A 207 -2.94 17.60 -4.78
C LEU A 207 -3.40 18.45 -3.58
N ALA A 208 -4.59 18.18 -3.05
CA ALA A 208 -5.08 18.87 -1.85
C ALA A 208 -4.28 18.52 -0.59
N LEU A 209 -3.61 17.36 -0.58
CA LEU A 209 -2.69 16.92 0.48
C LEU A 209 -1.24 17.36 0.28
N GLY A 210 -0.94 18.11 -0.80
CA GLY A 210 0.42 18.55 -1.14
C GLY A 210 1.24 17.52 -1.92
N ARG A 211 0.63 16.45 -2.43
CA ARG A 211 1.29 15.35 -3.12
C ARG A 211 0.93 15.31 -4.61
N CYS A 212 1.92 15.20 -5.49
CA CYS A 212 1.71 14.99 -6.91
C CYS A 212 2.52 13.78 -7.39
N TYR A 213 1.85 12.69 -7.70
CA TYR A 213 2.49 11.47 -8.22
C TYR A 213 2.66 11.48 -9.74
N ILE A 214 2.17 12.51 -10.44
CA ILE A 214 2.43 12.67 -11.88
C ILE A 214 3.84 13.25 -12.06
N PRO A 215 4.74 12.61 -12.82
CA PRO A 215 6.11 13.07 -12.97
C PRO A 215 6.21 14.49 -13.55
N SER A 216 7.05 15.32 -12.96
CA SER A 216 7.24 16.72 -13.38
C SER A 216 7.82 16.84 -14.78
N ASP A 217 8.73 15.93 -15.17
CA ASP A 217 9.29 15.87 -16.52
C ASP A 217 8.20 15.64 -17.59
N ARG A 218 7.24 14.75 -17.30
CA ARG A 218 6.07 14.50 -18.17
C ARG A 218 5.14 15.71 -18.28
N LEU A 219 4.94 16.41 -17.19
CA LEU A 219 4.14 17.64 -17.20
C LEU A 219 4.82 18.74 -18.01
N LEU A 220 6.13 18.92 -17.85
CA LEU A 220 6.93 19.89 -18.59
C LEU A 220 6.94 19.60 -20.10
N GLU A 221 6.98 18.33 -20.52
CA GLU A 221 6.90 17.94 -21.95
C GLU A 221 5.64 18.48 -22.64
N ILE A 222 4.54 18.64 -21.90
CA ILE A 222 3.25 19.17 -22.40
C ILE A 222 3.03 20.64 -22.04
N GLY A 223 4.05 21.33 -21.48
CA GLY A 223 4.00 22.74 -21.12
C GLY A 223 3.21 23.05 -19.85
N LEU A 224 3.03 22.07 -18.97
CA LEU A 224 2.39 22.23 -17.66
C LEU A 224 3.41 22.04 -16.53
N ASN A 225 3.04 22.52 -15.35
CA ASN A 225 3.67 22.17 -14.08
C ASN A 225 2.62 21.55 -13.14
N HIS A 226 3.03 21.02 -11.99
CA HIS A 226 2.14 20.36 -11.04
C HIS A 226 1.07 21.30 -10.45
N GLN A 227 1.32 22.61 -10.37
CA GLN A 227 0.35 23.60 -9.88
C GLN A 227 -0.79 23.82 -10.90
N ASP A 228 -0.50 23.67 -12.20
CA ASP A 228 -1.48 23.80 -13.27
C ASP A 228 -2.55 22.70 -13.22
N LEU A 229 -2.28 21.56 -12.57
CA LEU A 229 -3.27 20.49 -12.41
C LEU A 229 -4.47 20.87 -11.54
N ASN A 230 -4.34 21.93 -10.74
CA ASN A 230 -5.46 22.54 -9.99
C ASN A 230 -6.32 23.48 -10.85
N ASN A 231 -5.88 23.81 -12.07
CA ASN A 231 -6.61 24.69 -12.96
C ASN A 231 -7.46 23.89 -13.97
N PRO A 232 -8.79 24.02 -13.97
CA PRO A 232 -9.67 23.34 -14.93
C PRO A 232 -9.32 23.62 -16.40
N ASP A 233 -8.74 24.78 -16.71
CA ASP A 233 -8.35 25.13 -18.09
C ASP A 233 -7.19 24.28 -18.61
N SER A 234 -6.44 23.61 -17.74
CA SER A 234 -5.35 22.71 -18.12
C SER A 234 -5.82 21.31 -18.57
N ILE A 235 -7.10 20.96 -18.38
CA ILE A 235 -7.64 19.62 -18.63
C ILE A 235 -7.39 19.15 -20.07
N ASP A 236 -7.61 20.02 -21.05
CA ASP A 236 -7.47 19.63 -22.47
C ASP A 236 -5.99 19.39 -22.85
N VAL A 237 -5.07 20.11 -22.23
CA VAL A 237 -3.62 19.91 -22.40
C VAL A 237 -3.15 18.66 -21.64
N PHE A 238 -3.67 18.40 -20.44
CA PHE A 238 -3.30 17.27 -19.59
C PHE A 238 -3.88 15.93 -20.09
N ARG A 239 -5.06 15.95 -20.73
CA ARG A 239 -5.79 14.74 -21.16
C ARG A 239 -4.94 13.73 -21.97
N PRO A 240 -4.11 14.10 -22.95
CA PRO A 240 -3.28 13.14 -23.68
C PRO A 240 -2.28 12.43 -22.76
N LEU A 241 -1.65 13.14 -21.81
CA LEU A 241 -0.74 12.55 -20.83
C LEU A 241 -1.50 11.58 -19.91
N TYR A 242 -2.65 12.01 -19.35
CA TYR A 242 -3.52 11.18 -18.52
C TYR A 242 -3.87 9.85 -19.21
N LEU A 243 -4.29 9.91 -20.48
CA LEU A 243 -4.63 8.71 -21.26
C LEU A 243 -3.41 7.83 -21.53
N SER A 244 -2.22 8.42 -21.71
CA SER A 244 -0.99 7.64 -21.89
C SER A 244 -0.61 6.88 -20.61
N LEU A 245 -0.80 7.49 -19.43
CA LEU A 245 -0.57 6.86 -18.14
C LEU A 245 -1.56 5.71 -17.87
N ILE A 246 -2.83 5.84 -18.30
CA ILE A 246 -3.80 4.73 -18.27
C ILE A 246 -3.29 3.54 -19.09
N HIS A 247 -2.74 3.79 -20.28
CA HIS A 247 -2.22 2.70 -21.12
C HIS A 247 -0.98 2.01 -20.53
N ILE A 248 -0.17 2.71 -19.75
CA ILE A 248 0.93 2.09 -18.99
C ILE A 248 0.37 1.14 -17.92
N SER A 249 -0.75 1.51 -17.29
CA SER A 249 -1.41 0.70 -16.26
C SER A 249 -2.20 -0.47 -16.84
N GLU A 250 -2.65 -0.41 -18.10
CA GLU A 250 -3.38 -1.51 -18.71
C GLU A 250 -2.41 -2.68 -18.97
N PRO A 251 -2.54 -3.81 -18.25
CA PRO A 251 -1.80 -5.02 -18.61
C PRO A 251 -2.31 -5.46 -19.98
N THR A 252 -1.47 -5.30 -20.98
CA THR A 252 -1.75 -5.68 -22.36
C THR A 252 -2.50 -7.02 -22.44
N ARG A 253 -3.82 -6.97 -22.81
CA ARG A 253 -4.69 -8.11 -23.14
C ARG A 253 -5.17 -9.03 -22.00
N LEU A 254 -5.44 -8.54 -20.81
CA LEU A 254 -6.32 -9.28 -19.88
C LEU A 254 -7.80 -9.07 -20.24
N ARG A 255 -8.20 -9.44 -21.47
CA ARG A 255 -9.60 -9.44 -21.94
C ARG A 255 -10.50 -10.46 -21.23
N ARG A 256 -10.05 -11.18 -20.20
CA ARG A 256 -10.79 -12.28 -19.54
C ARG A 256 -10.57 -12.47 -18.06
N ILE A 257 -10.09 -11.49 -17.34
CA ILE A 257 -10.29 -11.52 -15.88
C ILE A 257 -11.54 -10.68 -15.64
N SER A 258 -12.64 -11.39 -15.40
CA SER A 258 -13.86 -10.81 -14.84
C SER A 258 -13.51 -9.85 -13.73
N TYR A 259 -14.24 -8.76 -13.62
CA TYR A 259 -14.23 -7.80 -12.52
C TYR A 259 -14.44 -8.49 -11.15
N ALA A 260 -13.56 -9.36 -10.81
CA ALA A 260 -13.50 -9.99 -9.53
C ALA A 260 -12.34 -9.38 -8.79
N VAL A 261 -12.67 -8.36 -8.01
CA VAL A 261 -12.15 -8.26 -6.68
C VAL A 261 -10.73 -7.74 -6.57
N PHE A 262 -10.53 -6.44 -6.71
CA PHE A 262 -9.44 -5.77 -5.98
C PHE A 262 -9.79 -4.29 -5.78
N CYS A 263 -10.59 -4.01 -4.75
CA CYS A 263 -10.54 -2.73 -4.06
C CYS A 263 -9.56 -2.90 -2.90
N LEU A 264 -8.33 -2.54 -3.10
CA LEU A 264 -7.43 -2.15 -2.01
C LEU A 264 -7.77 -0.74 -1.58
#